data_b74f458406409553f066ece3a93a0a44
#
_entry.id   b74f458406409553f066ece3a93a0a44
#
_cell.length_a   1.000
_cell.length_b   1.000
_cell.length_c   1.000
_cell.angle_alpha   90.00
_cell.angle_beta   90.00
_cell.angle_gamma   90.00
#
_symmetry.space_group_name_H-M   'P 1'
#
loop_
_entity.id
_entity.type
_entity.pdbx_description
1 polymer ?
#
loop_
_entity_poly.entity_id
_entity_poly.type
_entity_poly.pdbx_seq_one_letter_code
_entity_poly.pdbx_strand_id
1 'polypeptide(L)'
;MSSLDIKKISEAELHAAGLAYGQSVWEDIQKIDRGLTNPSKLDSIGGQRHVRIYSLVPNDSTLLEIEKMLVEAYVGGGDAGTAELQTAGEDSLLFTKPVFKERPDGSLQFNYAVGIMMSKKAVVLSMPNP
;
A
#
# COMPACT_ATOMS: atom_id res chain seq x y z
N MET A 1 13.30 17.57 -28.48
CA MET A 1 13.28 17.37 -27.68
C MET A 1 12.94 16.69 -27.12
N SER A 2 13.17 16.56 -27.08
CA SER A 2 12.98 15.93 -26.39
C SER A 2 12.43 15.58 -25.77
N SER A 3 12.28 15.58 -25.84
CA SER A 3 11.89 15.29 -25.18
C SER A 3 11.49 14.81 -24.74
N LEU A 4 11.33 14.80 -25.11
CA LEU A 4 11.02 14.26 -24.80
C LEU A 4 11.08 13.68 -23.83
N ASP A 5 10.99 13.89 -24.02
CA ASP A 5 11.52 13.86 -22.71
C ASP A 5 10.74 13.07 -21.74
N ILE A 6 10.39 11.94 -22.14
CA ILE A 6 9.91 10.92 -21.27
C ILE A 6 11.13 10.42 -20.55
N LYS A 7 11.38 11.03 -19.42
CA LYS A 7 12.38 10.58 -18.51
C LYS A 7 12.07 9.13 -18.19
N LYS A 8 12.93 8.26 -18.60
CA LYS A 8 12.79 6.85 -18.24
C LYS A 8 13.06 6.73 -16.76
N ILE A 9 12.00 6.50 -16.02
CA ILE A 9 12.10 6.26 -14.59
C ILE A 9 12.49 4.79 -14.40
N SER A 10 13.58 4.54 -13.67
CA SER A 10 14.01 3.18 -13.40
C SER A 10 13.01 2.49 -12.45
N GLU A 11 13.01 1.16 -12.45
CA GLU A 11 12.17 0.40 -11.53
C GLU A 11 12.51 0.73 -10.07
N ALA A 12 13.79 0.96 -9.77
CA ALA A 12 14.21 1.32 -8.41
C ALA A 12 13.63 2.68 -8.01
N GLU A 13 13.65 3.65 -8.93
CA GLU A 13 13.07 4.97 -8.67
C GLU A 13 11.57 4.89 -8.49
N LEU A 14 10.89 4.10 -9.33
CA LEU A 14 9.45 3.91 -9.24
C LEU A 14 9.09 3.21 -7.93
N HIS A 15 9.86 2.21 -7.52
CA HIS A 15 9.64 1.49 -6.27
C HIS A 15 9.79 2.44 -5.08
N ALA A 16 10.85 3.23 -5.05
CA ALA A 16 11.08 4.19 -3.97
C ALA A 16 9.96 5.24 -3.91
N ALA A 17 9.53 5.73 -5.07
CA ALA A 17 8.45 6.71 -5.15
C ALA A 17 7.13 6.10 -4.70
N GLY A 18 6.86 4.85 -5.08
CA GLY A 18 5.65 4.13 -4.68
C GLY A 18 5.59 3.90 -3.17
N LEU A 19 6.72 3.53 -2.57
CA LEU A 19 6.79 3.39 -1.11
C LEU A 19 6.52 4.72 -0.41
N ALA A 20 7.14 5.79 -0.89
CA ALA A 20 6.93 7.12 -0.30
C ALA A 20 5.48 7.57 -0.47
N TYR A 21 4.89 7.34 -1.62
CA TYR A 21 3.50 7.70 -1.89
C TYR A 21 2.55 6.90 -1.00
N GLY A 22 2.75 5.59 -0.91
CA GLY A 22 1.95 4.73 -0.05
C GLY A 22 2.07 5.13 1.41
N GLN A 23 3.28 5.43 1.88
CA GLN A 23 3.51 5.88 3.24
C GLN A 23 2.78 7.20 3.53
N SER A 24 2.79 8.12 2.57
CA SER A 24 2.08 9.39 2.69
C SER A 24 0.57 9.17 2.82
N VAL A 25 0.01 8.27 2.02
CA VAL A 25 -1.41 7.92 2.10
C VAL A 25 -1.72 7.26 3.44
N TRP A 26 -0.84 6.36 3.90
CA TRP A 26 -0.98 5.70 5.20
C TRP A 26 -1.04 6.74 6.34
N GLU A 27 -0.20 7.76 6.28
CA GLU A 27 -0.21 8.82 7.28
C GLU A 27 -1.51 9.60 7.28
N ASP A 28 -2.07 9.88 6.09
CA ASP A 28 -3.39 10.50 5.99
C ASP A 28 -4.47 9.64 6.63
N ILE A 29 -4.42 8.33 6.40
CA ILE A 29 -5.36 7.39 7.00
C ILE A 29 -5.26 7.44 8.52
N GLN A 30 -4.04 7.46 9.06
CA GLN A 30 -3.84 7.49 10.51
C GLN A 30 -4.40 8.75 11.15
N LYS A 31 -4.41 9.87 10.42
CA LYS A 31 -4.97 11.12 10.92
C LYS A 31 -6.50 11.15 10.87
N ILE A 32 -7.09 10.49 9.89
CA ILE A 32 -8.53 10.63 9.60
C ILE A 32 -9.32 9.42 10.11
N ASP A 33 -8.81 8.21 9.90
CA ASP A 33 -9.54 6.98 10.27
C ASP A 33 -8.55 5.87 10.58
N ARG A 34 -7.91 5.98 11.72
CA ARG A 34 -6.84 5.05 12.14
C ARG A 34 -7.23 3.58 12.09
N GLY A 35 -8.48 3.28 12.43
CA GLY A 35 -8.95 1.90 12.49
C GLY A 35 -9.58 1.38 11.21
N LEU A 36 -9.58 2.16 10.15
CA LEU A 36 -10.27 1.81 8.90
C LEU A 36 -11.75 1.52 9.12
N THR A 37 -12.38 2.31 9.99
CA THR A 37 -13.75 2.05 10.42
C THR A 37 -14.80 2.79 9.59
N ASN A 38 -14.38 3.75 8.78
CA ASN A 38 -15.31 4.57 8.01
C ASN A 38 -14.98 4.51 6.52
N PRO A 39 -15.67 3.63 5.76
CA PRO A 39 -15.41 3.49 4.32
C PRO A 39 -15.55 4.78 3.54
N SER A 40 -16.48 5.66 3.92
CA SER A 40 -16.67 6.94 3.22
C SER A 40 -15.43 7.81 3.32
N LYS A 41 -14.79 7.86 4.49
CA LYS A 41 -13.56 8.63 4.66
C LYS A 41 -12.41 8.04 3.85
N LEU A 42 -12.30 6.71 3.81
CA LEU A 42 -11.28 6.04 3.03
C LEU A 42 -11.49 6.27 1.54
N ASP A 43 -12.73 6.23 1.06
CA ASP A 43 -13.06 6.53 -0.32
C ASP A 43 -12.71 7.98 -0.68
N SER A 44 -12.94 8.91 0.25
CA SER A 44 -12.59 10.31 0.05
C SER A 44 -11.09 10.49 -0.11
N ILE A 45 -10.30 9.88 0.77
CA ILE A 45 -8.84 9.90 0.66
C ILE A 45 -8.41 9.27 -0.67
N GLY A 46 -8.98 8.12 -0.99
CA GLY A 46 -8.67 7.40 -2.23
C GLY A 46 -8.93 8.25 -3.46
N GLY A 47 -10.05 8.95 -3.49
CA GLY A 47 -10.38 9.84 -4.59
C GLY A 47 -9.42 11.02 -4.72
N GLN A 48 -9.03 11.62 -3.61
CA GLN A 48 -8.10 12.74 -3.60
C GLN A 48 -6.69 12.32 -4.00
N ARG A 49 -6.28 11.12 -3.62
CA ARG A 49 -4.93 10.63 -3.85
C ARG A 49 -4.83 9.69 -5.05
N HIS A 50 -5.95 9.43 -5.73
CA HIS A 50 -6.03 8.52 -6.88
C HIS A 50 -5.54 7.11 -6.56
N VAL A 51 -5.98 6.60 -5.41
CA VAL A 51 -5.65 5.26 -4.93
C VAL A 51 -6.90 4.54 -4.45
N ARG A 52 -6.80 3.25 -4.27
CA ARG A 52 -7.85 2.43 -3.66
C ARG A 52 -7.32 1.91 -2.33
N ILE A 53 -8.06 2.16 -1.25
CA ILE A 53 -7.66 1.79 0.09
C ILE A 53 -8.61 0.70 0.60
N TYR A 54 -8.04 -0.40 1.08
CA TYR A 54 -8.85 -1.53 1.57
C TYR A 54 -8.06 -2.33 2.57
N SER A 55 -8.73 -3.23 3.28
CA SER A 55 -8.06 -4.11 4.22
C SER A 55 -7.92 -5.52 3.65
N LEU A 56 -6.80 -6.15 3.98
CA LEU A 56 -6.50 -7.53 3.60
C LEU A 56 -6.54 -8.37 4.86
N VAL A 57 -7.50 -9.30 4.93
CA VAL A 57 -7.68 -10.15 6.11
C VAL A 57 -7.36 -11.59 5.75
N PRO A 58 -6.84 -12.38 6.72
CA PRO A 58 -6.55 -13.79 6.46
C PRO A 58 -7.82 -14.55 6.08
N ASN A 59 -7.66 -15.55 5.23
CA ASN A 59 -8.73 -16.45 4.79
C ASN A 59 -9.84 -15.79 3.97
N ASP A 60 -9.59 -14.61 3.43
CA ASP A 60 -10.53 -13.96 2.51
C ASP A 60 -10.33 -14.55 1.12
N SER A 61 -11.34 -15.29 0.64
CA SER A 61 -11.27 -15.97 -0.67
C SER A 61 -11.36 -15.02 -1.85
N THR A 62 -11.71 -13.75 -1.61
CA THR A 62 -11.82 -12.76 -2.69
C THR A 62 -10.50 -12.07 -3.01
N LEU A 63 -9.45 -12.34 -2.25
CA LEU A 63 -8.14 -11.72 -2.45
C LEU A 63 -7.50 -12.17 -3.76
N LEU A 64 -6.76 -11.28 -4.39
CA LEU A 64 -5.91 -11.62 -5.53
C LEU A 64 -4.75 -12.50 -5.07
N GLU A 65 -4.15 -13.23 -6.00
CA GLU A 65 -3.01 -14.10 -5.65
C GLU A 65 -1.89 -13.35 -4.94
N ILE A 66 -1.52 -12.16 -5.44
CA ILE A 66 -0.47 -11.37 -4.82
C ILE A 66 -0.86 -10.94 -3.42
N GLU A 67 -2.15 -10.62 -3.20
CA GLU A 67 -2.64 -10.24 -1.89
C GLU A 67 -2.60 -11.41 -0.91
N LYS A 68 -2.96 -12.60 -1.37
CA LYS A 68 -2.88 -13.83 -0.57
C LYS A 68 -1.44 -14.11 -0.14
N MET A 69 -0.50 -13.99 -1.07
CA MET A 69 0.92 -14.21 -0.79
C MET A 69 1.43 -13.25 0.28
N LEU A 70 1.03 -11.98 0.20
CA LEU A 70 1.45 -10.98 1.17
C LEU A 70 0.88 -11.26 2.55
N VAL A 71 -0.42 -11.60 2.62
CA VAL A 71 -1.07 -11.94 3.88
C VAL A 71 -0.40 -13.16 4.51
N GLU A 72 -0.12 -14.21 3.73
CA GLU A 72 0.55 -15.41 4.22
C GLU A 72 1.94 -15.09 4.78
N ALA A 73 2.68 -14.22 4.11
CA ALA A 73 4.00 -13.79 4.58
C ALA A 73 3.91 -13.07 5.92
N TYR A 74 2.92 -12.19 6.08
CA TYR A 74 2.71 -11.48 7.34
C TYR A 74 2.27 -12.42 8.46
N VAL A 75 1.35 -13.35 8.16
CA VAL A 75 0.90 -14.34 9.13
C VAL A 75 2.05 -15.23 9.58
N GLY A 76 2.94 -15.57 8.65
CA GLY A 76 4.10 -16.43 8.92
C GLY A 76 5.19 -15.76 9.73
N GLY A 77 5.03 -14.51 10.13
CA GLY A 77 6.00 -13.83 10.99
C GLY A 77 7.16 -13.20 10.23
N GLY A 78 6.96 -12.82 8.99
CA GLY A 78 7.94 -12.06 8.23
C GLY A 78 8.24 -10.73 8.91
N ASP A 79 8.89 -9.80 8.22
CA ASP A 79 9.34 -8.53 8.80
C ASP A 79 8.18 -7.75 9.42
N ALA A 80 7.94 -7.97 10.71
CA ALA A 80 6.81 -7.40 11.42
C ALA A 80 6.86 -5.87 11.37
N GLY A 81 5.76 -5.27 10.92
CA GLY A 81 5.64 -3.81 10.86
C GLY A 81 6.24 -3.16 9.63
N THR A 82 6.91 -3.92 8.77
CA THR A 82 7.52 -3.36 7.57
C THR A 82 6.51 -3.25 6.44
N ALA A 83 6.39 -2.06 5.87
CA ALA A 83 5.56 -1.86 4.68
C ALA A 83 6.26 -2.46 3.46
N GLU A 84 5.47 -2.98 2.54
CA GLU A 84 6.00 -3.56 1.32
C GLU A 84 5.30 -2.99 0.10
N LEU A 85 6.00 -2.97 -1.02
CA LEU A 85 5.46 -2.55 -2.30
C LEU A 85 5.71 -3.64 -3.33
N GLN A 86 4.65 -4.04 -4.02
CA GLN A 86 4.72 -5.07 -5.05
C GLN A 86 4.09 -4.54 -6.34
N THR A 87 4.58 -5.04 -7.45
CA THR A 87 3.93 -4.79 -8.74
C THR A 87 2.63 -5.61 -8.79
N ALA A 88 1.54 -4.94 -9.14
CA ALA A 88 0.23 -5.57 -9.23
C ALA A 88 -0.31 -5.40 -10.65
N GLY A 89 0.17 -6.24 -11.57
CA GLY A 89 -0.13 -6.09 -12.98
C GLY A 89 0.81 -5.11 -13.65
N GLU A 90 0.53 -4.74 -14.89
CA GLU A 90 1.42 -3.90 -15.69
C GLU A 90 1.42 -2.44 -15.26
N ASP A 91 0.26 -1.96 -14.79
CA ASP A 91 0.05 -0.53 -14.59
C ASP A 91 -0.13 -0.13 -13.13
N SER A 92 -0.04 -1.07 -12.22
CA SER A 92 -0.38 -0.82 -10.81
C SER A 92 0.69 -1.29 -9.85
N LEU A 93 0.72 -0.64 -8.70
CA LEU A 93 1.58 -1.01 -7.58
C LEU A 93 0.68 -1.19 -6.36
N LEU A 94 0.99 -2.20 -5.57
CA LEU A 94 0.27 -2.46 -4.32
C LEU A 94 1.20 -2.20 -3.15
N PHE A 95 0.85 -1.20 -2.36
CA PHE A 95 1.50 -0.91 -1.09
C PHE A 95 0.71 -1.63 0.00
N THR A 96 1.40 -2.35 0.89
CA THR A 96 0.75 -2.99 2.02
C THR A 96 1.47 -2.63 3.31
N LYS A 97 0.68 -2.44 4.36
CA LYS A 97 1.20 -2.16 5.70
C LYS A 97 0.51 -3.10 6.67
N PRO A 98 1.25 -4.02 7.32
CA PRO A 98 0.62 -4.93 8.26
C PRO A 98 0.26 -4.21 9.56
N VAL A 99 -0.87 -4.63 10.15
CA VAL A 99 -1.32 -4.16 11.45
C VAL A 99 -1.39 -5.38 12.37
N PHE A 100 -0.69 -5.31 13.48
CA PHE A 100 -0.65 -6.38 14.46
C PHE A 100 -1.40 -5.98 15.70
N LYS A 101 -1.91 -6.97 16.42
CA LYS A 101 -2.46 -6.72 17.74
C LYS A 101 -1.64 -7.49 18.77
N GLU A 102 -1.54 -6.93 19.98
CA GLU A 102 -0.81 -7.54 21.07
C GLU A 102 -1.68 -8.58 21.77
N ARG A 103 -1.09 -9.75 22.00
CA ARG A 103 -1.74 -10.80 22.79
C ARG A 103 -1.49 -10.54 24.28
N PRO A 104 -2.29 -11.17 25.16
CA PRO A 104 -2.07 -11.02 26.61
C PRO A 104 -0.67 -11.38 27.09
N ASP A 105 0.03 -12.26 26.37
CA ASP A 105 1.41 -12.66 26.72
C ASP A 105 2.47 -11.70 26.18
N GLY A 106 2.05 -10.61 25.54
CA GLY A 106 2.97 -9.61 24.97
C GLY A 106 3.42 -9.90 23.55
N SER A 107 3.10 -11.06 23.01
CA SER A 107 3.47 -11.37 21.61
C SER A 107 2.54 -10.64 20.64
N LEU A 108 2.99 -10.49 19.39
CA LEU A 108 2.21 -9.84 18.35
C LEU A 108 1.55 -10.89 17.46
N GLN A 109 0.31 -10.64 17.09
CA GLN A 109 -0.44 -11.46 16.17
C GLN A 109 -0.88 -10.61 15.00
N PHE A 110 -0.69 -11.11 13.78
CA PHE A 110 -1.18 -10.41 12.58
C PHE A 110 -2.69 -10.26 12.66
N ASN A 111 -3.17 -9.04 12.48
CA ASN A 111 -4.59 -8.73 12.51
C ASN A 111 -5.11 -8.57 11.08
N TYR A 112 -4.58 -7.58 10.36
CA TYR A 112 -4.91 -7.34 8.96
C TYR A 112 -3.81 -6.50 8.34
N ALA A 113 -3.83 -6.35 7.02
CA ALA A 113 -2.94 -5.42 6.34
C ALA A 113 -3.79 -4.37 5.64
N VAL A 114 -3.28 -3.15 5.60
CA VAL A 114 -3.87 -2.09 4.79
C VAL A 114 -3.29 -2.22 3.40
N GLY A 115 -4.15 -2.34 2.40
CA GLY A 115 -3.75 -2.35 1.00
C GLY A 115 -4.05 -1.00 0.38
N ILE A 116 -3.06 -0.46 -0.32
CA ILE A 116 -3.21 0.79 -1.08
C ILE A 116 -2.80 0.48 -2.51
N MET A 117 -3.79 0.33 -3.37
CA MET A 117 -3.56 0.07 -4.79
C MET A 117 -3.43 1.40 -5.51
N MET A 118 -2.30 1.60 -6.17
CA MET A 118 -2.01 2.86 -6.86
C MET A 118 -1.59 2.57 -8.30
N SER A 119 -1.92 3.49 -9.22
CA SER A 119 -1.44 3.36 -10.58
C SER A 119 0.00 3.87 -10.66
N LYS A 120 0.79 3.25 -11.52
CA LYS A 120 2.15 3.72 -11.79
C LYS A 120 2.13 5.16 -12.28
N LYS A 121 1.12 5.52 -13.07
CA LYS A 121 0.96 6.87 -13.58
C LYS A 121 0.79 7.88 -12.44
N ALA A 122 -0.06 7.57 -11.45
CA ALA A 122 -0.27 8.46 -10.31
C ALA A 122 1.02 8.63 -9.50
N VAL A 123 1.77 7.56 -9.33
CA VAL A 123 3.05 7.61 -8.62
C VAL A 123 4.04 8.50 -9.36
N VAL A 124 4.16 8.31 -10.66
CA VAL A 124 5.06 9.12 -11.50
C VAL A 124 4.69 10.59 -11.43
N LEU A 125 3.39 10.90 -11.51
CA LEU A 125 2.92 12.28 -11.43
C LEU A 125 3.17 12.93 -10.07
N SER A 126 3.31 12.13 -9.02
CA SER A 126 3.61 12.63 -7.67
C SER A 126 5.10 12.91 -7.47
N MET A 127 5.95 12.45 -8.36
CA MET A 127 7.40 12.65 -8.24
C MET A 127 7.76 14.10 -8.53
N PRO A 128 8.73 14.67 -7.80
CA PRO A 128 9.14 16.04 -8.08
C PRO A 128 9.77 16.12 -9.47
N ASN A 129 9.46 17.20 -10.16
CA ASN A 129 10.10 17.48 -11.43
C ASN A 129 11.56 17.85 -11.18
N PRO A 130 12.48 17.30 -11.96
CA PRO A 130 13.89 17.66 -11.84
C PRO A 130 14.13 19.10 -12.26
#